data_2f8ff38bfe2f58020566ab9edf3114fc
#
_entry.id   2f8ff38bfe2f58020566ab9edf3114fc
#
_cell.length_a   1.000
_cell.length_b   1.000
_cell.length_c   1.000
_cell.angle_alpha   90.00
_cell.angle_beta   90.00
_cell.angle_gamma   90.00
#
_symmetry.space_group_name_H-M   'P 1'
#
loop_
_entity.id
_entity.type
_entity.pdbx_description
1 polymer ?
#
loop_
_entity_poly.entity_id
_entity_poly.type
_entity_poly.pdbx_seq_one_letter_code
_entity_poly.pdbx_strand_id
1 'polypeptide(L)'
;MLRIMLVDDESNVTSALRRTLTRSLQGESFEIETFDDPRLALERAGELDFSLVISDYRMPPMDGVEFLKRFRIMQPDAVRLILSASSDVDALLAAINQAGAFRYILKPWDSLDLVCIVREALLAFTEQSASRRLIEEASARQMALTLEEREWQRLETDEPGITKVRWGAAGEVLLDDESGDATPLKNC
;
A
#
# COMPACT_ATOMS: atom_id res chain seq x y z
N MET A 1 10.93 2.88 -4.38
CA MET A 1 11.44 2.17 -5.56
C MET A 1 10.38 1.18 -5.99
N LEU A 2 10.00 1.17 -7.27
CA LEU A 2 8.98 0.26 -7.79
C LEU A 2 9.60 -1.13 -8.03
N ARG A 3 8.87 -2.20 -7.68
CA ARG A 3 9.30 -3.58 -7.99
C ARG A 3 8.25 -4.29 -8.81
N ILE A 4 8.71 -4.96 -9.85
CA ILE A 4 7.89 -5.72 -10.79
C ILE A 4 8.29 -7.19 -10.67
N MET A 5 7.30 -8.04 -10.41
CA MET A 5 7.46 -9.49 -10.39
C MET A 5 6.95 -10.08 -11.71
N LEU A 6 7.73 -10.93 -12.35
CA LEU A 6 7.34 -11.69 -13.53
C LEU A 6 7.37 -13.17 -13.20
N VAL A 7 6.26 -13.87 -13.45
CA VAL A 7 6.12 -15.30 -13.14
C VAL A 7 5.59 -16.05 -14.36
N ASP A 8 6.37 -16.97 -14.87
CA ASP A 8 6.02 -17.81 -16.03
C ASP A 8 6.96 -19.02 -16.04
N ASP A 9 6.47 -20.23 -16.12
CA ASP A 9 7.29 -21.46 -16.16
C ASP A 9 8.18 -21.55 -17.39
N GLU A 10 7.90 -20.75 -18.42
CA GLU A 10 8.78 -20.57 -19.57
C GLU A 10 9.77 -19.39 -19.34
N SER A 11 11.01 -19.70 -18.98
CA SER A 11 12.05 -18.68 -18.74
C SER A 11 12.32 -17.74 -19.95
N ASN A 12 12.02 -18.20 -21.16
CA ASN A 12 12.09 -17.39 -22.38
C ASN A 12 11.06 -16.26 -22.38
N VAL A 13 9.86 -16.51 -21.85
CA VAL A 13 8.77 -15.54 -21.73
C VAL A 13 9.14 -14.44 -20.74
N THR A 14 9.56 -14.82 -19.53
CA THR A 14 10.00 -13.85 -18.51
C THR A 14 11.19 -13.03 -18.97
N SER A 15 12.14 -13.64 -19.70
CA SER A 15 13.29 -12.96 -20.30
C SER A 15 12.89 -11.97 -21.40
N ALA A 16 11.89 -12.31 -22.23
CA ALA A 16 11.35 -11.42 -23.26
C ALA A 16 10.63 -10.23 -22.65
N LEU A 17 9.77 -10.46 -21.64
CA LEU A 17 9.09 -9.42 -20.87
C LEU A 17 10.10 -8.46 -20.22
N ARG A 18 11.06 -9.01 -19.49
CA ARG A 18 12.10 -8.23 -18.82
C ARG A 18 12.85 -7.33 -19.81
N ARG A 19 13.29 -7.87 -20.96
CA ARG A 19 13.97 -7.07 -21.99
C ARG A 19 13.11 -5.94 -22.54
N THR A 20 11.85 -6.24 -22.84
CA THR A 20 10.90 -5.24 -23.36
C THR A 20 10.67 -4.12 -22.33
N LEU A 21 10.40 -4.46 -21.09
CA LEU A 21 10.14 -3.49 -20.03
C LEU A 21 11.40 -2.67 -19.69
N THR A 22 12.56 -3.31 -19.53
CA THR A 22 13.83 -2.60 -19.24
C THR A 22 14.18 -1.60 -20.34
N ARG A 23 13.94 -1.96 -21.61
CA ARG A 23 14.23 -1.07 -22.75
C ARG A 23 13.25 0.11 -22.84
N SER A 24 11.98 -0.12 -22.52
CA SER A 24 10.91 0.86 -22.77
C SER A 24 10.60 1.76 -21.58
N LEU A 25 10.98 1.35 -20.37
CA LEU A 25 10.82 2.12 -19.13
C LEU A 25 12.15 2.79 -18.69
N GLN A 26 13.04 3.10 -19.65
CA GLN A 26 14.29 3.79 -19.37
C GLN A 26 14.02 5.17 -18.75
N GLY A 27 14.69 5.45 -17.62
CA GLY A 27 14.50 6.69 -16.87
C GLY A 27 13.56 6.57 -15.67
N GLU A 28 12.85 5.45 -15.53
CA GLU A 28 12.07 5.13 -14.35
C GLU A 28 12.90 4.24 -13.39
N SER A 29 12.80 4.49 -12.08
CA SER A 29 13.50 3.68 -11.08
C SER A 29 12.65 2.48 -10.70
N PHE A 30 12.95 1.31 -11.25
CA PHE A 30 12.28 0.05 -10.93
C PHE A 30 13.26 -1.14 -10.94
N GLU A 31 12.88 -2.18 -10.21
CA GLU A 31 13.55 -3.49 -10.21
C GLU A 31 12.62 -4.55 -10.80
N ILE A 32 13.16 -5.49 -11.56
CA ILE A 32 12.40 -6.64 -12.08
C ILE A 32 13.00 -7.92 -11.53
N GLU A 33 12.19 -8.70 -10.81
CA GLU A 33 12.51 -10.06 -10.42
C GLU A 33 11.69 -11.06 -11.27
N THR A 34 12.32 -12.17 -11.66
CA THR A 34 11.71 -13.20 -12.53
C THR A 34 11.70 -14.54 -11.84
N PHE A 35 10.60 -15.27 -11.93
CA PHE A 35 10.39 -16.58 -11.32
C PHE A 35 9.81 -17.55 -12.34
N ASP A 36 10.30 -18.78 -12.33
CA ASP A 36 9.79 -19.90 -13.10
C ASP A 36 8.95 -20.88 -12.26
N ASP A 37 8.93 -20.68 -10.94
CA ASP A 37 8.06 -21.40 -10.00
C ASP A 37 7.22 -20.40 -9.20
N PRO A 38 5.88 -20.48 -9.30
CA PRO A 38 4.98 -19.59 -8.58
C PRO A 38 5.09 -19.70 -7.05
N ARG A 39 5.59 -20.82 -6.52
CA ARG A 39 5.81 -20.98 -5.07
C ARG A 39 6.96 -20.13 -4.58
N LEU A 40 8.08 -20.11 -5.32
CA LEU A 40 9.22 -19.25 -5.01
C LEU A 40 8.84 -17.77 -5.13
N ALA A 41 7.99 -17.43 -6.10
CA ALA A 41 7.46 -16.08 -6.23
C ALA A 41 6.62 -15.67 -5.01
N LEU A 42 5.79 -16.58 -4.45
CA LEU A 42 5.04 -16.31 -3.22
C LEU A 42 5.95 -16.19 -1.99
N GLU A 43 6.96 -17.04 -1.86
CA GLU A 43 7.96 -16.93 -0.78
C GLU A 43 8.63 -15.54 -0.83
N ARG A 44 9.05 -15.12 -2.02
CA ARG A 44 9.66 -13.81 -2.20
C ARG A 44 8.70 -12.65 -1.93
N ALA A 45 7.41 -12.80 -2.24
CA ALA A 45 6.38 -11.83 -1.89
C ALA A 45 6.15 -11.69 -0.37
N GLY A 46 6.54 -12.69 0.42
CA GLY A 46 6.56 -12.61 1.88
C GLY A 46 7.75 -11.82 2.45
N GLU A 47 8.79 -11.60 1.66
CA GLU A 47 10.02 -10.91 2.07
C GLU A 47 10.10 -9.47 1.58
N LEU A 48 9.56 -9.20 0.40
CA LEU A 48 9.62 -7.90 -0.29
C LEU A 48 8.28 -7.48 -0.84
N ASP A 49 8.01 -6.17 -0.78
CA ASP A 49 6.84 -5.57 -1.39
C ASP A 49 7.05 -5.34 -2.89
N PHE A 50 6.05 -5.74 -3.67
CA PHE A 50 5.99 -5.54 -5.12
C PHE A 50 4.89 -4.52 -5.46
N SER A 51 5.16 -3.71 -6.48
CA SER A 51 4.19 -2.75 -7.00
C SER A 51 3.30 -3.37 -8.08
N LEU A 52 3.85 -4.32 -8.82
CA LEU A 52 3.22 -4.97 -9.95
C LEU A 52 3.65 -6.43 -10.03
N VAL A 53 2.71 -7.32 -10.29
CA VAL A 53 2.99 -8.71 -10.67
C VAL A 53 2.35 -9.02 -12.01
N ILE A 54 3.12 -9.67 -12.90
CA ILE A 54 2.67 -10.21 -14.19
C ILE A 54 2.87 -11.71 -14.13
N SER A 55 1.77 -12.47 -14.19
CA SER A 55 1.78 -13.92 -14.08
C SER A 55 1.21 -14.55 -15.33
N ASP A 56 1.86 -15.63 -15.81
CA ASP A 56 1.20 -16.49 -16.78
C ASP A 56 0.00 -17.18 -16.15
N TYR A 57 -0.96 -17.53 -17.00
CA TYR A 57 -2.15 -18.28 -16.56
C TYR A 57 -1.85 -19.75 -16.32
N ARG A 58 -1.09 -20.40 -17.22
CA ARG A 58 -0.86 -21.85 -17.19
C ARG A 58 0.52 -22.21 -16.65
N MET A 59 0.66 -22.30 -15.34
CA MET A 59 1.91 -22.67 -14.70
C MET A 59 1.73 -23.87 -13.78
N PRO A 60 2.45 -25.00 -13.98
CA PRO A 60 2.51 -26.03 -12.96
C PRO A 60 3.37 -25.58 -11.77
N PRO A 61 3.09 -25.94 -10.52
CA PRO A 61 2.01 -26.82 -10.07
C PRO A 61 0.71 -26.07 -9.72
N MET A 62 0.64 -24.74 -9.89
CA MET A 62 -0.57 -23.96 -9.65
C MET A 62 -0.80 -23.02 -10.83
N ASP A 63 -2.05 -22.74 -11.16
CA ASP A 63 -2.37 -21.80 -12.21
C ASP A 63 -2.21 -20.33 -11.75
N GLY A 64 -2.14 -19.41 -12.71
CA GLY A 64 -1.94 -17.99 -12.43
C GLY A 64 -3.08 -17.35 -11.64
N VAL A 65 -4.31 -17.88 -11.73
CA VAL A 65 -5.45 -17.37 -10.96
C VAL A 65 -5.28 -17.70 -9.48
N GLU A 66 -4.92 -18.94 -9.18
CA GLU A 66 -4.65 -19.37 -7.80
C GLU A 66 -3.43 -18.68 -7.22
N PHE A 67 -2.36 -18.50 -8.03
CA PHE A 67 -1.19 -17.73 -7.64
C PHE A 67 -1.56 -16.29 -7.30
N LEU A 68 -2.29 -15.59 -8.18
CA LEU A 68 -2.66 -14.19 -7.96
C LEU A 68 -3.65 -14.01 -6.79
N LYS A 69 -4.51 -14.99 -6.49
CA LYS A 69 -5.34 -14.98 -5.28
C LYS A 69 -4.49 -14.98 -4.02
N ARG A 70 -3.52 -15.87 -3.92
CA ARG A 70 -2.61 -15.96 -2.77
C ARG A 70 -1.75 -14.71 -2.66
N PHE A 71 -1.22 -14.25 -3.76
CA PHE A 71 -0.44 -13.01 -3.84
C PHE A 71 -1.25 -11.79 -3.36
N ARG A 72 -2.53 -11.69 -3.75
CA ARG A 72 -3.43 -10.62 -3.32
C ARG A 72 -3.66 -10.59 -1.81
N ILE A 73 -3.70 -11.74 -1.16
CA ILE A 73 -3.85 -11.82 0.31
C ILE A 73 -2.62 -11.26 0.99
N MET A 74 -1.43 -11.53 0.45
CA MET A 74 -0.16 -11.07 1.00
C MET A 74 0.10 -9.59 0.68
N GLN A 75 -0.18 -9.17 -0.55
CA GLN A 75 0.06 -7.83 -1.06
C GLN A 75 -1.18 -7.28 -1.78
N PRO A 76 -2.18 -6.80 -1.02
CA PRO A 76 -3.45 -6.36 -1.58
C PRO A 76 -3.33 -5.14 -2.50
N ASP A 77 -2.35 -4.29 -2.25
CA ASP A 77 -2.14 -3.04 -2.99
C ASP A 77 -1.40 -3.23 -4.31
N ALA A 78 -0.61 -4.30 -4.44
CA ALA A 78 0.11 -4.59 -5.67
C ALA A 78 -0.86 -4.82 -6.84
N VAL A 79 -0.55 -4.20 -7.98
CA VAL A 79 -1.35 -4.40 -9.19
C VAL A 79 -1.03 -5.75 -9.81
N ARG A 80 -2.04 -6.45 -10.30
CA ARG A 80 -1.94 -7.81 -10.82
C ARG A 80 -2.34 -7.84 -12.29
N LEU A 81 -1.45 -8.35 -13.15
CA LEU A 81 -1.70 -8.61 -14.55
C LEU A 81 -1.59 -10.11 -14.81
N ILE A 82 -2.35 -10.60 -15.77
CA ILE A 82 -2.29 -12.01 -16.20
C ILE A 82 -1.96 -12.09 -17.68
N LEU A 83 -1.06 -13.01 -18.03
CA LEU A 83 -0.75 -13.40 -19.40
C LEU A 83 -1.57 -14.61 -19.77
N SER A 84 -2.18 -14.63 -20.94
CA SER A 84 -3.00 -15.76 -21.38
C SER A 84 -2.95 -15.94 -22.89
N ALA A 85 -3.08 -17.16 -23.37
CA ALA A 85 -3.34 -17.43 -24.78
C ALA A 85 -4.77 -17.04 -25.14
N SER A 86 -5.01 -16.67 -26.39
CA SER A 86 -6.28 -16.14 -26.88
C SER A 86 -7.51 -17.08 -26.74
N SER A 87 -7.29 -18.36 -26.44
CA SER A 87 -8.34 -19.38 -26.32
C SER A 87 -8.95 -19.52 -24.91
N ASP A 88 -8.44 -18.82 -23.90
CA ASP A 88 -8.78 -19.07 -22.50
C ASP A 88 -9.71 -17.99 -21.92
N VAL A 89 -10.88 -17.75 -22.55
CA VAL A 89 -11.85 -16.74 -22.10
C VAL A 89 -12.35 -16.99 -20.67
N ASP A 90 -12.58 -18.23 -20.29
CA ASP A 90 -13.04 -18.59 -18.94
C ASP A 90 -11.96 -18.31 -17.89
N ALA A 91 -10.71 -18.56 -18.24
CA ALA A 91 -9.54 -18.19 -17.42
C ALA A 91 -9.45 -16.69 -17.19
N LEU A 92 -9.69 -15.92 -18.24
CA LEU A 92 -9.70 -14.49 -18.22
C LEU A 92 -10.75 -13.92 -17.25
N LEU A 93 -11.98 -14.42 -17.34
CA LEU A 93 -13.07 -14.05 -16.44
C LEU A 93 -12.77 -14.44 -15.00
N ALA A 94 -12.19 -15.62 -14.78
CA ALA A 94 -11.77 -16.08 -13.45
C ALA A 94 -10.66 -15.18 -12.86
N ALA A 95 -9.67 -14.78 -13.66
CA ALA A 95 -8.60 -13.91 -13.21
C ALA A 95 -9.12 -12.52 -12.78
N ILE A 96 -10.00 -11.93 -13.57
CA ILE A 96 -10.58 -10.62 -13.25
C ILE A 96 -11.47 -10.71 -12.00
N ASN A 97 -12.39 -11.68 -11.97
CA ASN A 97 -13.40 -11.75 -10.91
C ASN A 97 -12.86 -12.30 -9.59
N GLN A 98 -11.97 -13.28 -9.62
CA GLN A 98 -11.51 -13.99 -8.43
C GLN A 98 -10.17 -13.48 -7.91
N ALA A 99 -9.19 -13.27 -8.78
CA ALA A 99 -7.87 -12.79 -8.39
C ALA A 99 -7.78 -11.25 -8.36
N GLY A 100 -8.79 -10.53 -8.85
CA GLY A 100 -8.77 -9.08 -8.95
C GLY A 100 -7.66 -8.60 -9.88
N ALA A 101 -7.44 -9.27 -11.00
CA ALA A 101 -6.50 -8.84 -12.00
C ALA A 101 -6.95 -7.49 -12.60
N PHE A 102 -6.02 -6.56 -12.66
CA PHE A 102 -6.26 -5.22 -13.22
C PHE A 102 -6.50 -5.28 -14.72
N ARG A 103 -5.68 -6.04 -15.43
CA ARG A 103 -5.81 -6.32 -16.86
C ARG A 103 -5.22 -7.68 -17.21
N TYR A 104 -5.58 -8.13 -18.40
CA TYR A 104 -4.97 -9.28 -19.05
C TYR A 104 -4.14 -8.85 -20.26
N ILE A 105 -3.15 -9.66 -20.61
CA ILE A 105 -2.28 -9.48 -21.76
C ILE A 105 -2.34 -10.77 -22.57
N LEU A 106 -2.66 -10.66 -23.85
CA LEU A 106 -2.70 -11.83 -24.74
C LEU A 106 -1.30 -12.19 -25.23
N LYS A 107 -1.01 -13.48 -25.29
CA LYS A 107 0.18 -14.04 -25.96
C LYS A 107 -0.18 -14.38 -27.41
N PRO A 108 0.63 -13.98 -28.40
CA PRO A 108 1.80 -13.10 -28.30
C PRO A 108 1.38 -11.63 -28.12
N TRP A 109 2.10 -10.89 -27.29
CA TRP A 109 1.83 -9.48 -27.03
C TRP A 109 2.53 -8.54 -28.02
N ASP A 110 1.92 -7.41 -28.26
CA ASP A 110 2.60 -6.28 -28.87
C ASP A 110 3.42 -5.53 -27.80
N SER A 111 4.63 -5.10 -28.18
CA SER A 111 5.53 -4.45 -27.20
C SER A 111 5.04 -3.08 -26.75
N LEU A 112 4.34 -2.32 -27.61
CA LEU A 112 3.80 -1.01 -27.23
C LEU A 112 2.59 -1.18 -26.31
N ASP A 113 1.69 -2.10 -26.64
CA ASP A 113 0.52 -2.41 -25.81
C ASP A 113 0.94 -2.89 -24.42
N LEU A 114 1.93 -3.80 -24.34
CA LEU A 114 2.47 -4.25 -23.06
C LEU A 114 2.97 -3.09 -22.20
N VAL A 115 3.78 -2.21 -22.79
CA VAL A 115 4.35 -1.06 -22.09
C VAL A 115 3.26 -0.09 -21.63
N CYS A 116 2.25 0.18 -22.46
CA CYS A 116 1.11 1.01 -22.08
C CYS A 116 0.36 0.42 -20.88
N ILE A 117 0.05 -0.89 -20.91
CA ILE A 117 -0.64 -1.57 -19.81
C ILE A 117 0.19 -1.54 -18.51
N VAL A 118 1.50 -1.77 -18.62
CA VAL A 118 2.39 -1.74 -17.44
C VAL A 118 2.49 -0.33 -16.85
N ARG A 119 2.56 0.71 -17.66
CA ARG A 119 2.54 2.10 -17.19
C ARG A 119 1.24 2.45 -16.49
N GLU A 120 0.10 2.10 -17.07
CA GLU A 120 -1.20 2.29 -16.42
C GLU A 120 -1.27 1.55 -15.08
N ALA A 121 -0.76 0.32 -15.01
CA ALA A 121 -0.72 -0.47 -13.78
C ALA A 121 0.17 0.17 -12.70
N LEU A 122 1.35 0.66 -13.05
CA LEU A 122 2.25 1.35 -12.12
C LEU A 122 1.68 2.71 -11.66
N LEU A 123 0.98 3.44 -12.53
CA LEU A 123 0.29 4.66 -12.17
C LEU A 123 -0.85 4.36 -11.18
N ALA A 124 -1.68 3.36 -11.46
CA ALA A 124 -2.75 2.92 -10.56
C ALA A 124 -2.21 2.53 -9.17
N PHE A 125 -1.07 1.81 -9.11
CA PHE A 125 -0.39 1.48 -7.86
C PHE A 125 0.02 2.74 -7.09
N THR A 126 0.64 3.71 -7.76
CA THR A 126 1.12 4.94 -7.10
C THR A 126 -0.03 5.78 -6.55
N GLU A 127 -1.12 5.92 -7.30
CA GLU A 127 -2.33 6.64 -6.87
C GLU A 127 -3.00 5.94 -5.68
N GLN A 128 -3.16 4.62 -5.73
CA GLN A 128 -3.76 3.83 -4.65
C GLN A 128 -2.92 3.89 -3.38
N SER A 129 -1.59 3.76 -3.51
CA SER A 129 -0.66 3.85 -2.39
C SER A 129 -0.64 5.24 -1.75
N ALA A 130 -0.72 6.31 -2.55
CA ALA A 130 -0.81 7.68 -2.05
C ALA A 130 -2.12 7.91 -1.27
N SER A 131 -3.25 7.47 -1.82
CA SER A 131 -4.56 7.57 -1.17
C SER A 131 -4.59 6.82 0.17
N ARG A 132 -4.03 5.63 0.22
CA ARG A 132 -3.94 4.83 1.45
C ARG A 132 -3.11 5.51 2.52
N ARG A 133 -1.94 6.06 2.17
CA ARG A 133 -1.10 6.82 3.11
C ARG A 133 -1.84 8.00 3.71
N LEU A 134 -2.58 8.76 2.91
CA LEU A 134 -3.38 9.89 3.39
C LEU A 134 -4.47 9.44 4.37
N ILE A 135 -5.13 8.32 4.11
CA ILE A 135 -6.15 7.75 5.02
C ILE A 135 -5.49 7.27 6.32
N GLU A 136 -4.34 6.61 6.25
CA GLU A 136 -3.60 6.14 7.43
C GLU A 136 -3.11 7.31 8.29
N GLU A 137 -2.55 8.35 7.67
CA GLU A 137 -2.14 9.58 8.36
C GLU A 137 -3.32 10.31 9.02
N ALA A 138 -4.45 10.44 8.31
CA ALA A 138 -5.66 11.05 8.85
C ALA A 138 -6.21 10.24 10.04
N SER A 139 -6.24 8.90 9.92
CA SER A 139 -6.68 8.00 10.98
C SER A 139 -5.78 8.05 12.21
N ALA A 140 -4.45 8.06 12.01
CA ALA A 140 -3.47 8.20 13.08
C ALA A 140 -3.62 9.54 13.82
N ARG A 141 -3.84 10.63 13.08
CA ARG A 141 -4.08 11.96 13.66
C ARG A 141 -5.36 12.01 14.47
N GLN A 142 -6.45 11.42 13.96
CA GLN A 142 -7.71 11.32 14.68
C GLN A 142 -7.57 10.51 15.99
N MET A 143 -6.81 9.41 15.91
CA MET A 143 -6.56 8.57 17.09
C MET A 143 -5.71 9.29 18.15
N ALA A 144 -4.73 10.07 17.73
CA ALA A 144 -3.92 10.90 18.64
C ALA A 144 -4.78 11.94 19.36
N LEU A 145 -5.64 12.67 18.64
CA LEU A 145 -6.57 13.65 19.23
C LEU A 145 -7.52 13.02 20.26
N THR A 146 -8.06 11.84 19.97
CA THR A 146 -8.94 11.14 20.93
C THR A 146 -8.21 10.62 22.17
N LEU A 147 -6.93 10.31 22.08
CA LEU A 147 -6.10 9.97 23.24
C LEU A 147 -5.84 11.19 24.12
N GLU A 148 -5.49 12.32 23.52
CA GLU A 148 -5.32 13.60 24.24
C GLU A 148 -6.62 14.01 24.94
N GLU A 149 -7.76 13.94 24.28
CA GLU A 149 -9.07 14.24 24.87
C GLU A 149 -9.38 13.34 26.09
N ARG A 150 -9.08 12.05 26.01
CA ARG A 150 -9.25 11.10 27.12
C ARG A 150 -8.32 11.40 28.27
N GLU A 151 -7.09 11.77 28.00
CA GLU A 151 -6.10 12.12 29.01
C GLU A 151 -6.49 13.42 29.72
N TRP A 152 -6.99 14.42 28.98
CA TRP A 152 -7.57 15.63 29.52
C TRP A 152 -8.78 15.35 30.45
N GLN A 153 -9.71 14.50 30.01
CA GLN A 153 -10.87 14.10 30.82
C GLN A 153 -10.44 13.37 32.10
N ARG A 154 -9.42 12.53 32.02
CA ARG A 154 -8.87 11.81 33.18
C ARG A 154 -8.25 12.78 34.18
N LEU A 155 -7.39 13.69 33.70
CA LEU A 155 -6.76 14.69 34.55
C LEU A 155 -7.80 15.60 35.23
N GLU A 156 -8.83 16.04 34.52
CA GLU A 156 -9.91 16.85 35.08
C GLU A 156 -10.77 16.07 36.09
N THR A 157 -10.85 14.72 35.99
CA THR A 157 -11.56 13.86 36.94
C THR A 157 -10.75 13.60 38.20
N ASP A 158 -9.44 13.35 38.04
CA ASP A 158 -8.52 13.05 39.15
C ASP A 158 -8.18 14.32 39.96
N GLU A 159 -8.04 15.47 39.32
CA GLU A 159 -7.79 16.78 39.93
C GLU A 159 -8.64 17.85 39.22
N PRO A 160 -9.88 18.06 39.66
CA PRO A 160 -10.79 19.05 39.07
C PRO A 160 -10.18 20.47 39.06
N GLY A 161 -10.10 21.07 37.86
CA GLY A 161 -9.54 22.41 37.67
C GLY A 161 -8.07 22.48 37.29
N ILE A 162 -7.31 21.35 37.26
CA ILE A 162 -5.90 21.35 36.88
C ILE A 162 -5.68 21.84 35.43
N THR A 163 -6.68 21.67 34.59
CA THR A 163 -6.65 22.10 33.19
C THR A 163 -7.10 23.55 32.98
N LYS A 164 -7.60 24.22 34.04
CA LYS A 164 -8.08 25.60 33.98
C LYS A 164 -7.10 26.56 34.62
N VAL A 165 -6.04 26.88 33.90
CA VAL A 165 -5.09 27.89 34.37
C VAL A 165 -5.68 29.27 34.10
N ARG A 166 -5.91 30.03 35.18
CA ARG A 166 -6.29 31.43 35.08
C ARG A 166 -5.04 32.29 35.08
N TRP A 167 -4.97 33.16 34.08
CA TRP A 167 -3.84 34.10 33.94
C TRP A 167 -4.26 35.48 34.39
N GLY A 168 -3.40 36.12 35.21
CA GLY A 168 -3.59 37.51 35.58
C GLY A 168 -3.16 38.47 34.46
N ALA A 169 -3.47 39.75 34.62
CA ALA A 169 -3.22 40.77 33.60
C ALA A 169 -1.74 41.00 33.29
N ALA A 170 -0.82 40.59 34.17
CA ALA A 170 0.64 40.65 34.00
C ALA A 170 1.27 39.33 33.52
N GLY A 171 0.43 38.30 33.19
CA GLY A 171 0.90 36.98 32.71
C GLY A 171 1.30 36.02 33.85
N GLU A 172 0.92 36.33 35.10
CA GLU A 172 1.10 35.45 36.25
C GLU A 172 -0.05 34.39 36.33
N VAL A 173 0.27 33.22 36.88
CA VAL A 173 -0.73 32.17 37.16
C VAL A 173 -1.48 32.56 38.44
N LEU A 174 -2.81 32.62 38.38
CA LEU A 174 -3.67 32.84 39.53
C LEU A 174 -4.08 31.48 40.08
N LEU A 175 -3.70 31.19 41.33
CA LEU A 175 -4.18 30.02 42.09
C LEU A 175 -5.44 30.44 42.84
N ASP A 176 -6.48 29.61 42.73
CA ASP A 176 -7.71 29.81 43.54
C ASP A 176 -7.44 29.22 44.93
N ASP A 177 -7.31 30.06 45.95
CA ASP A 177 -7.35 29.61 47.34
C ASP A 177 -8.81 29.24 47.73
N GLU A 178 -9.00 28.22 48.53
CA GLU A 178 -10.31 27.76 49.03
C GLU A 178 -11.15 28.86 49.71
N SER A 179 -10.59 30.05 49.92
CA SER A 179 -11.23 31.21 50.52
C SER A 179 -11.80 32.20 49.53
N GLY A 180 -11.76 31.94 48.21
CA GLY A 180 -12.39 32.75 47.18
C GLY A 180 -11.71 34.08 46.86
N ASP A 181 -10.50 34.32 47.36
CA ASP A 181 -9.71 35.55 47.09
C ASP A 181 -8.42 35.16 46.32
N ALA A 182 -8.27 35.68 45.13
CA ALA A 182 -7.15 35.35 44.24
C ALA A 182 -5.89 36.12 44.68
N THR A 183 -4.88 35.41 45.20
CA THR A 183 -3.60 35.99 45.61
C THR A 183 -2.50 35.81 44.54
N PRO A 184 -1.85 36.85 44.05
CA PRO A 184 -0.76 36.69 43.08
C PRO A 184 0.52 36.18 43.74
N LEU A 185 1.11 35.13 43.16
CA LEU A 185 2.47 34.67 43.53
C LEU A 185 3.49 35.76 43.17
N LYS A 186 4.18 36.29 44.14
CA LYS A 186 5.34 37.17 43.94
C LYS A 186 6.53 36.28 43.53
N ASN A 187 7.06 36.55 42.34
CA ASN A 187 8.33 35.94 41.88
C ASN A 187 9.43 36.21 42.91
N CYS A 188 10.09 35.13 43.36
CA CYS A 188 11.45 35.16 43.86
C CYS A 188 12.45 34.95 42.73
#